data_f6d6a204e6ff3e4d61a8a11a579a0b55
#
_entry.id   f6d6a204e6ff3e4d61a8a11a579a0b55
#
_cell.length_a   1.000
_cell.length_b   1.000
_cell.length_c   1.000
_cell.angle_alpha   90.00
_cell.angle_beta   90.00
_cell.angle_gamma   90.00
#
_symmetry.space_group_name_H-M   'P 1'
#
loop_
_entity.id
_entity.type
_entity.pdbx_description
1 polymer ?
#
loop_
_entity_poly.entity_id
_entity_poly.type
_entity_poly.pdbx_seq_one_letter_code
_entity_poly.pdbx_strand_id
1 'polypeptide(L)'
;MSLKPEFVALLRNNDIPSESTIREVKESLKAPLIELQEIEIEIQRLFELVETMEIKRKTIQQRIDDLNIILSPVRRLPPDVLHEIFFHCLPTHRNPIMSSSESPVLLTQICSSWRAIALSSPRIWSKIHIPLPGDPSWIPGSGQTSDENKLSRRYLRIAGILQLRCDAVRRWLSRSGTCPLSISIYYPSPDSGRQNAKVDELYHEMFNILLSFADRWSDVDLDMPDDIRSQLQVNTQPTTFSSLKSLKLNGDFHSNPESPPIRLLAAPSLCSITIRGIQMTYDMTRKLVQPVWNRLTHITITSGTIDICLVFLLRQCPNLIVGNFMDIRRQWSVLPVLDQEDIFLPCLESLAVKDYSSHETMSIIFNAIKAPALTKLSYQWTTSKHYDDSNIPLPAPMIPLLSNSTLISHLILDGELSSQDIQECLRGERVTHLVFGKPPPPDTYYPPLVEQDLERPDIFDLKLLSIGSSLVAPFPRLDSLEVYNLASLTDEDLLDVIISRINAFKRDEIAALNLLKIYFHRPMQKDITGEVSRLAKEAGVEMQLDLAYAPLCPRFFDLLSPSFGLTLNDSIWSSEIIF
;
A
#
# COMPACT_ATOMS: atom_id res chain seq x y z
N MET A 1 56.85 -13.22 -39.84
CA MET A 1 57.58 -13.24 -41.16
C MET A 1 56.67 -12.64 -42.22
N SER A 2 57.15 -11.71 -43.07
CA SER A 2 56.36 -11.22 -44.19
C SER A 2 56.39 -12.22 -45.32
N LEU A 3 55.25 -12.47 -45.95
CA LEU A 3 55.16 -13.36 -47.13
C LEU A 3 56.02 -12.80 -48.28
N LYS A 4 56.59 -13.70 -49.06
CA LYS A 4 57.32 -13.31 -50.30
C LYS A 4 56.40 -12.49 -51.22
N PRO A 5 56.94 -11.44 -51.90
CA PRO A 5 56.11 -10.61 -52.82
C PRO A 5 55.31 -11.38 -53.85
N GLU A 6 55.86 -12.48 -54.36
CA GLU A 6 55.23 -13.37 -55.33
C GLU A 6 54.00 -14.08 -54.76
N PHE A 7 54.02 -14.46 -53.46
CA PHE A 7 52.85 -15.05 -52.79
C PHE A 7 51.75 -14.00 -52.55
N VAL A 8 52.16 -12.77 -52.18
CA VAL A 8 51.22 -11.65 -52.01
C VAL A 8 50.49 -11.29 -53.30
N ALA A 9 51.20 -11.40 -54.44
CA ALA A 9 50.60 -11.20 -55.77
C ALA A 9 49.52 -12.25 -56.06
N LEU A 10 49.78 -13.53 -55.79
CA LEU A 10 48.84 -14.63 -55.95
C LEU A 10 47.63 -14.56 -55.01
N LEU A 11 47.72 -13.93 -53.88
CA LEU A 11 46.59 -13.67 -52.97
C LEU A 11 45.64 -12.59 -53.49
N ARG A 12 46.09 -11.78 -54.47
CA ARG A 12 45.30 -10.67 -55.04
C ARG A 12 44.64 -11.00 -56.38
N ASN A 13 44.97 -12.12 -56.95
CA ASN A 13 44.41 -12.63 -58.25
C ASN A 13 44.07 -14.09 -58.10
N ASN A 14 43.32 -14.63 -59.07
CA ASN A 14 42.95 -16.06 -59.14
C ASN A 14 43.81 -16.83 -60.15
N ASP A 15 45.03 -16.39 -60.38
CA ASP A 15 45.97 -17.09 -61.32
C ASP A 15 46.36 -18.44 -60.72
N ILE A 16 46.55 -19.40 -61.61
CA ILE A 16 46.97 -20.78 -61.28
C ILE A 16 48.46 -20.73 -60.91
N PRO A 17 48.84 -21.04 -59.68
CA PRO A 17 50.23 -21.01 -59.26
C PRO A 17 51.02 -22.14 -60.02
N SER A 18 52.24 -21.84 -60.32
CA SER A 18 53.14 -22.85 -60.92
C SER A 18 53.45 -23.98 -59.94
N GLU A 19 53.79 -25.16 -60.42
CA GLU A 19 54.15 -26.29 -59.57
C GLU A 19 55.38 -26.01 -58.66
N SER A 20 56.32 -25.16 -59.09
CA SER A 20 57.44 -24.71 -58.29
C SER A 20 56.93 -23.82 -57.13
N THR A 21 56.04 -22.88 -57.37
CA THR A 21 55.43 -22.00 -56.37
C THR A 21 54.62 -22.80 -55.36
N ILE A 22 53.88 -23.82 -55.81
CA ILE A 22 53.13 -24.71 -54.90
C ILE A 22 54.08 -25.47 -53.97
N ARG A 23 55.22 -25.93 -54.42
CA ARG A 23 56.21 -26.60 -53.59
C ARG A 23 56.83 -25.65 -52.57
N GLU A 24 57.17 -24.42 -52.96
CA GLU A 24 57.71 -23.40 -52.06
C GLU A 24 56.70 -22.98 -51.00
N VAL A 25 55.43 -22.80 -51.36
CA VAL A 25 54.36 -22.49 -50.40
C VAL A 25 54.15 -23.62 -49.39
N LYS A 26 54.14 -24.88 -49.84
CA LYS A 26 54.03 -26.07 -49.00
C LYS A 26 55.22 -26.17 -48.02
N GLU A 27 56.41 -25.87 -48.44
CA GLU A 27 57.57 -25.88 -47.58
C GLU A 27 57.54 -24.73 -46.56
N SER A 28 57.12 -23.53 -46.99
CA SER A 28 56.96 -22.37 -46.14
C SER A 28 55.82 -22.52 -45.11
N LEU A 29 54.84 -23.36 -45.33
CA LEU A 29 53.73 -23.67 -44.43
C LEU A 29 54.16 -24.60 -43.27
N LYS A 30 55.19 -25.43 -43.42
CA LYS A 30 55.57 -26.42 -42.39
C LYS A 30 55.93 -25.79 -41.06
N ALA A 31 56.74 -24.78 -41.07
CA ALA A 31 57.17 -24.12 -39.81
C ALA A 31 56.01 -23.39 -39.10
N PRO A 32 55.18 -22.56 -39.77
CA PRO A 32 54.02 -21.95 -39.10
C PRO A 32 52.99 -22.96 -38.58
N LEU A 33 52.81 -24.10 -39.27
CA LEU A 33 51.89 -25.15 -38.81
C LEU A 33 52.40 -25.85 -37.54
N ILE A 34 53.71 -26.09 -37.45
CA ILE A 34 54.30 -26.63 -36.21
C ILE A 34 54.20 -25.63 -35.07
N GLU A 35 54.52 -24.36 -35.33
CA GLU A 35 54.40 -23.29 -34.32
C GLU A 35 52.94 -23.14 -33.83
N LEU A 36 51.97 -23.18 -34.72
CA LEU A 36 50.54 -23.17 -34.37
C LEU A 36 50.17 -24.35 -33.48
N GLN A 37 50.61 -25.56 -33.84
CA GLN A 37 50.33 -26.76 -33.08
C GLN A 37 50.99 -26.69 -31.65
N GLU A 38 52.18 -26.14 -31.52
CA GLU A 38 52.84 -25.94 -30.24
C GLU A 38 52.08 -24.95 -29.37
N ILE A 39 51.57 -23.83 -29.95
CA ILE A 39 50.76 -22.86 -29.26
C ILE A 39 49.42 -23.47 -28.82
N GLU A 40 48.74 -24.26 -29.64
CA GLU A 40 47.51 -24.94 -29.29
C GLU A 40 47.68 -25.93 -28.13
N ILE A 41 48.82 -26.67 -28.09
CA ILE A 41 49.14 -27.57 -26.97
C ILE A 41 49.35 -26.78 -25.69
N GLU A 42 50.06 -25.64 -25.74
CA GLU A 42 50.29 -24.82 -24.56
C GLU A 42 49.00 -24.14 -24.07
N ILE A 43 48.14 -23.70 -24.94
CA ILE A 43 46.82 -23.19 -24.63
C ILE A 43 46.02 -24.27 -23.88
N GLN A 44 46.01 -25.50 -24.41
CA GLN A 44 45.29 -26.61 -23.78
C GLN A 44 45.87 -26.90 -22.37
N ARG A 45 47.18 -26.91 -22.22
CA ARG A 45 47.85 -27.09 -20.92
C ARG A 45 47.47 -25.99 -19.92
N LEU A 46 47.41 -24.73 -20.37
CA LEU A 46 47.02 -23.61 -19.55
C LEU A 46 45.56 -23.72 -19.10
N PHE A 47 44.63 -24.17 -19.96
CA PHE A 47 43.27 -24.43 -19.61
C PHE A 47 43.14 -25.49 -18.50
N GLU A 48 43.85 -26.61 -18.62
CA GLU A 48 43.86 -27.66 -17.61
C GLU A 48 44.43 -27.17 -16.26
N LEU A 49 45.45 -26.32 -16.32
CA LEU A 49 46.02 -25.69 -15.13
C LEU A 49 45.01 -24.74 -14.45
N VAL A 50 44.28 -23.91 -15.24
CA VAL A 50 43.25 -23.00 -14.77
C VAL A 50 42.15 -23.80 -14.09
N GLU A 51 41.63 -24.85 -14.73
CA GLU A 51 40.58 -25.73 -14.17
C GLU A 51 41.04 -26.34 -12.83
N THR A 52 42.26 -26.84 -12.76
CA THR A 52 42.84 -27.39 -11.54
C THR A 52 42.90 -26.36 -10.40
N MET A 53 43.30 -25.11 -10.73
CA MET A 53 43.37 -24.02 -9.77
C MET A 53 41.98 -23.57 -9.31
N GLU A 54 40.98 -23.57 -10.20
CA GLU A 54 39.61 -23.28 -9.84
C GLU A 54 39.02 -24.29 -8.88
N ILE A 55 39.26 -25.58 -9.08
CA ILE A 55 38.84 -26.65 -8.16
C ILE A 55 39.49 -26.42 -6.78
N LYS A 56 40.79 -26.15 -6.74
CA LYS A 56 41.50 -25.83 -5.48
C LYS A 56 40.90 -24.60 -4.80
N ARG A 57 40.66 -23.52 -5.56
CA ARG A 57 40.04 -22.31 -5.05
C ARG A 57 38.69 -22.59 -4.40
N LYS A 58 37.82 -23.35 -5.09
CA LYS A 58 36.49 -23.74 -4.55
C LYS A 58 36.63 -24.54 -3.25
N THR A 59 37.56 -25.48 -3.19
CA THR A 59 37.79 -26.28 -1.98
C THR A 59 38.27 -25.43 -0.79
N ILE A 60 39.20 -24.50 -1.03
CA ILE A 60 39.69 -23.60 0.02
C ILE A 60 38.59 -22.63 0.46
N GLN A 61 37.83 -22.07 -0.50
CA GLN A 61 36.70 -21.20 -0.20
C GLN A 61 35.67 -21.88 0.68
N GLN A 62 35.28 -23.12 0.35
CA GLN A 62 34.36 -23.89 1.15
C GLN A 62 34.85 -24.08 2.60
N ARG A 63 36.14 -24.36 2.77
CA ARG A 63 36.74 -24.48 4.10
C ARG A 63 36.73 -23.17 4.88
N ILE A 64 36.97 -22.03 4.19
CA ILE A 64 36.85 -20.70 4.80
C ILE A 64 35.42 -20.43 5.23
N ASP A 65 34.44 -20.74 4.37
CA ASP A 65 33.03 -20.53 4.65
C ASP A 65 32.59 -21.38 5.85
N ASP A 66 32.98 -22.65 5.91
CA ASP A 66 32.70 -23.54 7.05
C ASP A 66 33.29 -23.01 8.37
N LEU A 67 34.52 -22.48 8.35
CA LEU A 67 35.12 -21.86 9.53
C LEU A 67 34.41 -20.56 9.93
N ASN A 68 34.03 -19.73 8.98
CA ASN A 68 33.25 -18.51 9.23
C ASN A 68 31.88 -18.82 9.85
N ILE A 69 31.22 -19.90 9.43
CA ILE A 69 29.98 -20.38 10.05
C ILE A 69 30.20 -20.69 11.54
N ILE A 70 31.34 -21.32 11.90
CA ILE A 70 31.66 -21.61 13.30
C ILE A 70 31.92 -20.33 14.11
N LEU A 71 32.60 -19.36 13.50
CA LEU A 71 32.93 -18.08 14.13
C LEU A 71 31.76 -17.06 14.15
N SER A 72 30.65 -17.40 13.53
CA SER A 72 29.50 -16.49 13.40
C SER A 72 29.09 -15.88 14.75
N PRO A 73 29.02 -14.54 14.87
CA PRO A 73 28.61 -13.86 16.10
C PRO A 73 27.21 -14.26 16.59
N VAL A 74 26.33 -14.66 15.66
CA VAL A 74 24.95 -15.10 15.98
C VAL A 74 24.93 -16.31 16.91
N ARG A 75 25.96 -17.19 16.86
CA ARG A 75 26.08 -18.35 17.77
C ARG A 75 26.36 -17.97 19.22
N ARG A 76 26.77 -16.72 19.47
CA ARG A 76 27.10 -16.20 20.81
C ARG A 76 25.96 -15.40 21.41
N LEU A 77 24.86 -15.16 20.65
CA LEU A 77 23.73 -14.41 21.15
C LEU A 77 22.99 -15.21 22.22
N PRO A 78 22.67 -14.58 23.37
CA PRO A 78 21.82 -15.16 24.38
C PRO A 78 20.42 -15.48 23.81
N PRO A 79 19.71 -16.51 24.32
CA PRO A 79 18.39 -16.89 23.84
C PRO A 79 17.35 -15.77 23.93
N ASP A 80 17.40 -14.91 24.93
CA ASP A 80 16.51 -13.77 25.13
C ASP A 80 16.68 -12.71 24.03
N VAL A 81 17.92 -12.44 23.61
CA VAL A 81 18.21 -11.58 22.46
C VAL A 81 17.68 -12.20 21.16
N LEU A 82 17.83 -13.51 21.00
CA LEU A 82 17.28 -14.21 19.83
C LEU A 82 15.75 -14.19 19.82
N HIS A 83 15.08 -14.25 20.96
CA HIS A 83 13.62 -14.09 21.04
C HIS A 83 13.16 -12.73 20.50
N GLU A 84 13.85 -11.64 20.87
CA GLU A 84 13.53 -10.30 20.36
C GLU A 84 13.84 -10.17 18.86
N ILE A 85 14.99 -10.68 18.39
CA ILE A 85 15.32 -10.72 16.96
C ILE A 85 14.22 -11.46 16.19
N PHE A 86 13.80 -12.63 16.67
CA PHE A 86 12.76 -13.44 16.02
C PHE A 86 11.42 -12.70 15.95
N PHE A 87 11.08 -11.97 17.00
CA PHE A 87 9.88 -11.14 16.99
C PHE A 87 9.95 -10.02 15.94
N HIS A 88 11.09 -9.38 15.79
CA HIS A 88 11.32 -8.35 14.78
C HIS A 88 11.49 -8.91 13.34
N CYS A 89 11.67 -10.22 13.18
CA CYS A 89 11.63 -10.87 11.87
C CYS A 89 10.19 -11.08 11.36
N LEU A 90 9.15 -10.83 12.17
CA LEU A 90 7.76 -10.93 11.71
C LEU A 90 7.39 -9.74 10.82
N PRO A 91 6.49 -9.92 9.84
CA PRO A 91 5.93 -8.82 9.08
C PRO A 91 5.30 -7.75 9.99
N THR A 92 5.55 -6.48 9.72
CA THR A 92 5.03 -5.35 10.52
C THR A 92 3.67 -4.85 10.02
N HIS A 93 3.40 -4.96 8.73
CA HIS A 93 2.21 -4.40 8.07
C HIS A 93 1.04 -5.40 7.94
N ARG A 94 1.29 -6.69 8.17
CA ARG A 94 0.29 -7.77 8.11
C ARG A 94 0.61 -8.90 9.09
N ASN A 95 -0.31 -9.83 9.25
CA ASN A 95 -0.05 -11.06 9.96
C ASN A 95 0.82 -12.01 9.12
N PRO A 96 1.73 -12.79 9.76
CA PRO A 96 2.55 -13.78 9.09
C PRO A 96 1.71 -14.93 8.50
N ILE A 97 2.17 -15.44 7.37
CA ILE A 97 1.55 -16.56 6.66
C ILE A 97 2.15 -17.90 7.12
N MET A 98 1.42 -18.98 6.88
CA MET A 98 1.86 -20.35 7.19
C MET A 98 2.79 -20.88 6.08
N SER A 99 3.91 -20.18 5.81
CA SER A 99 4.87 -20.53 4.78
C SER A 99 6.25 -20.85 5.35
N SER A 100 6.93 -21.81 4.73
CA SER A 100 8.32 -22.15 5.05
C SER A 100 9.32 -21.05 4.70
N SER A 101 8.94 -20.11 3.82
CA SER A 101 9.77 -18.96 3.40
C SER A 101 9.64 -17.75 4.31
N GLU A 102 8.75 -17.76 5.31
CA GLU A 102 8.46 -16.62 6.18
C GLU A 102 8.54 -16.99 7.67
N SER A 103 8.95 -16.01 8.48
CA SER A 103 8.90 -16.13 9.94
C SER A 103 7.46 -16.23 10.45
N PRO A 104 7.16 -17.06 11.46
CA PRO A 104 8.08 -17.79 12.32
C PRO A 104 8.51 -19.17 11.78
N VAL A 105 7.88 -19.72 10.74
CA VAL A 105 8.16 -21.08 10.24
C VAL A 105 9.60 -21.18 9.72
N LEU A 106 10.07 -20.19 8.96
CA LEU A 106 11.45 -20.14 8.47
C LEU A 106 12.47 -20.28 9.59
N LEU A 107 12.26 -19.61 10.72
CA LEU A 107 13.17 -19.65 11.88
C LEU A 107 13.32 -21.07 12.45
N THR A 108 12.29 -21.91 12.30
CA THR A 108 12.35 -23.31 12.74
C THR A 108 13.19 -24.22 11.83
N GLN A 109 13.61 -23.72 10.66
CA GLN A 109 14.31 -24.51 9.63
C GLN A 109 15.81 -24.20 9.54
N ILE A 110 16.28 -23.13 10.19
CA ILE A 110 17.68 -22.68 10.08
C ILE A 110 18.65 -23.64 10.78
N CYS A 111 18.41 -23.92 12.06
CA CYS A 111 19.19 -24.93 12.81
C CYS A 111 18.40 -25.46 14.01
N SER A 112 18.90 -26.51 14.67
CA SER A 112 18.23 -27.14 15.83
C SER A 112 18.05 -26.17 17.01
N SER A 113 19.04 -25.31 17.29
CA SER A 113 18.97 -24.32 18.37
C SER A 113 17.90 -23.26 18.07
N TRP A 114 17.87 -22.71 16.87
CA TRP A 114 16.85 -21.73 16.46
C TRP A 114 15.45 -22.34 16.45
N ARG A 115 15.33 -23.60 16.01
CA ARG A 115 14.07 -24.35 16.09
C ARG A 115 13.58 -24.46 17.54
N ALA A 116 14.45 -24.81 18.46
CA ALA A 116 14.09 -24.95 19.88
C ALA A 116 13.62 -23.60 20.45
N ILE A 117 14.36 -22.51 20.18
CA ILE A 117 14.03 -21.15 20.61
C ILE A 117 12.71 -20.69 19.96
N ALA A 118 12.55 -20.85 18.65
CA ALA A 118 11.33 -20.44 17.95
C ALA A 118 10.09 -21.17 18.47
N LEU A 119 10.19 -22.48 18.69
CA LEU A 119 9.07 -23.27 19.22
C LEU A 119 8.73 -22.96 20.68
N SER A 120 9.69 -22.47 21.47
CA SER A 120 9.48 -22.04 22.85
C SER A 120 9.14 -20.56 23.01
N SER A 121 8.98 -19.80 21.91
CA SER A 121 8.66 -18.38 21.90
C SER A 121 7.19 -18.12 21.58
N PRO A 122 6.25 -18.04 22.54
CA PRO A 122 4.82 -17.91 22.25
C PRO A 122 4.46 -16.66 21.47
N ARG A 123 5.20 -15.57 21.68
CA ARG A 123 4.96 -14.25 21.09
C ARG A 123 5.05 -14.24 19.55
N ILE A 124 5.93 -15.06 18.95
CA ILE A 124 6.04 -15.12 17.50
C ILE A 124 4.92 -15.92 16.83
N TRP A 125 4.20 -16.75 17.61
CA TRP A 125 3.04 -17.54 17.17
C TRP A 125 1.70 -16.86 17.48
N SER A 126 1.71 -15.66 18.07
CA SER A 126 0.50 -14.93 18.44
C SER A 126 -0.19 -14.22 17.28
N LYS A 127 0.43 -14.17 16.11
CA LYS A 127 -0.13 -13.57 14.89
C LYS A 127 -0.22 -14.62 13.80
N ILE A 128 -1.33 -14.60 13.02
CA ILE A 128 -1.53 -15.58 11.92
C ILE A 128 -2.45 -15.02 10.85
N HIS A 129 -2.09 -15.24 9.58
CA HIS A 129 -2.98 -15.06 8.42
C HIS A 129 -3.44 -16.42 7.90
N ILE A 130 -4.76 -16.57 7.72
CA ILE A 130 -5.40 -17.83 7.32
C ILE A 130 -6.15 -17.59 6.02
N PRO A 131 -5.56 -17.91 4.85
CA PRO A 131 -6.30 -17.90 3.60
C PRO A 131 -7.20 -19.13 3.54
N LEU A 132 -8.51 -18.94 3.41
CA LEU A 132 -9.45 -20.01 3.14
C LEU A 132 -9.53 -20.26 1.63
N PRO A 133 -9.57 -21.51 1.16
CA PRO A 133 -9.78 -21.78 -0.25
C PRO A 133 -11.21 -21.37 -0.65
N GLY A 134 -11.35 -20.62 -1.76
CA GLY A 134 -12.67 -20.23 -2.26
C GLY A 134 -13.47 -21.37 -2.88
N ASP A 135 -14.71 -21.08 -3.29
CA ASP A 135 -15.56 -22.04 -3.98
C ASP A 135 -14.89 -22.52 -5.29
N PRO A 136 -14.74 -23.84 -5.49
CA PRO A 136 -14.10 -24.40 -6.69
C PRO A 136 -14.95 -24.24 -7.95
N SER A 137 -16.23 -23.90 -7.83
CA SER A 137 -17.08 -23.58 -9.00
C SER A 137 -16.72 -22.25 -9.65
N TRP A 138 -16.08 -21.35 -8.88
CA TRP A 138 -15.68 -20.04 -9.36
C TRP A 138 -14.23 -20.05 -9.87
N ILE A 139 -14.03 -19.63 -11.12
CA ILE A 139 -12.71 -19.46 -11.73
C ILE A 139 -12.59 -18.00 -12.18
N PRO A 140 -11.59 -17.24 -11.71
CA PRO A 140 -11.34 -15.89 -12.21
C PRO A 140 -11.22 -15.88 -13.74
N GLY A 141 -12.07 -15.12 -14.43
CA GLY A 141 -12.01 -14.94 -15.89
C GLY A 141 -12.67 -16.00 -16.77
N SER A 142 -13.17 -17.13 -16.25
CA SER A 142 -13.75 -18.20 -17.05
C SER A 142 -15.21 -18.57 -16.72
N GLY A 143 -15.81 -17.95 -15.70
CA GLY A 143 -17.17 -18.29 -15.29
C GLY A 143 -17.34 -19.64 -14.58
N GLN A 144 -18.60 -20.07 -14.37
CA GLN A 144 -18.89 -21.32 -13.67
C GLN A 144 -18.59 -22.55 -14.52
N THR A 145 -17.93 -23.54 -13.95
CA THR A 145 -17.67 -24.83 -14.61
C THR A 145 -18.88 -25.76 -14.43
N SER A 146 -19.47 -26.22 -15.55
CA SER A 146 -20.61 -27.17 -15.56
C SER A 146 -20.19 -28.65 -15.55
N ASP A 147 -18.89 -28.97 -15.56
CA ASP A 147 -18.39 -30.36 -15.58
C ASP A 147 -18.35 -30.91 -14.13
N GLU A 148 -19.33 -31.75 -13.78
CA GLU A 148 -19.49 -32.34 -12.45
C GLU A 148 -18.28 -33.17 -11.99
N ASN A 149 -17.61 -33.87 -12.90
CA ASN A 149 -16.43 -34.68 -12.57
C ASN A 149 -15.21 -33.81 -12.20
N LYS A 150 -15.02 -32.72 -12.91
CA LYS A 150 -13.95 -31.76 -12.58
C LYS A 150 -14.26 -31.05 -11.27
N LEU A 151 -15.51 -30.70 -11.04
CA LEU A 151 -15.97 -30.06 -9.82
C LEU A 151 -15.77 -30.96 -8.58
N SER A 152 -16.17 -32.25 -8.66
CA SER A 152 -15.94 -33.21 -7.58
C SER A 152 -14.45 -33.36 -7.21
N ARG A 153 -13.57 -33.44 -8.20
CA ARG A 153 -12.10 -33.52 -7.93
C ARG A 153 -11.57 -32.25 -7.26
N ARG A 154 -12.09 -31.07 -7.64
CA ARG A 154 -11.73 -29.80 -7.01
C ARG A 154 -12.20 -29.74 -5.56
N TYR A 155 -13.42 -30.16 -5.25
CA TYR A 155 -13.91 -30.25 -3.87
C TYR A 155 -13.06 -31.19 -3.01
N LEU A 156 -12.66 -32.35 -3.52
CA LEU A 156 -11.76 -33.26 -2.80
C LEU A 156 -10.40 -32.61 -2.51
N ARG A 157 -9.84 -31.87 -3.48
CA ARG A 157 -8.58 -31.14 -3.28
C ARG A 157 -8.71 -30.04 -2.23
N ILE A 158 -9.80 -29.27 -2.26
CA ILE A 158 -10.08 -28.23 -1.27
C ILE A 158 -10.27 -28.82 0.12
N ALA A 159 -11.01 -29.92 0.25
CA ALA A 159 -11.16 -30.63 1.52
C ALA A 159 -9.80 -31.06 2.09
N GLY A 160 -8.90 -31.60 1.26
CA GLY A 160 -7.55 -31.94 1.68
C GLY A 160 -6.73 -30.73 2.15
N ILE A 161 -6.81 -29.60 1.43
CA ILE A 161 -6.14 -28.36 1.81
C ILE A 161 -6.70 -27.83 3.15
N LEU A 162 -8.01 -27.80 3.31
CA LEU A 162 -8.66 -27.34 4.55
C LEU A 162 -8.28 -28.20 5.75
N GLN A 163 -8.25 -29.53 5.60
CA GLN A 163 -7.83 -30.43 6.67
C GLN A 163 -6.41 -30.13 7.13
N LEU A 164 -5.47 -29.99 6.18
CA LEU A 164 -4.08 -29.62 6.49
C LEU A 164 -3.98 -28.25 7.18
N ARG A 165 -4.80 -27.29 6.76
CA ARG A 165 -4.86 -25.96 7.38
C ARG A 165 -5.43 -26.00 8.78
N CYS A 166 -6.49 -26.77 9.03
CA CYS A 166 -7.02 -26.98 10.38
C CYS A 166 -5.94 -27.51 11.34
N ASP A 167 -5.18 -28.50 10.90
CA ASP A 167 -4.09 -29.06 11.70
C ASP A 167 -2.94 -28.05 11.90
N ALA A 168 -2.61 -27.27 10.88
CA ALA A 168 -1.57 -26.24 10.97
C ALA A 168 -1.98 -25.12 11.93
N VAL A 169 -3.20 -24.59 11.80
CA VAL A 169 -3.75 -23.53 12.66
C VAL A 169 -3.83 -23.99 14.11
N ARG A 170 -4.31 -25.21 14.38
CA ARG A 170 -4.36 -25.77 15.73
C ARG A 170 -2.96 -25.83 16.37
N ARG A 171 -1.97 -26.32 15.62
CA ARG A 171 -0.56 -26.36 16.09
C ARG A 171 0.03 -24.97 16.29
N TRP A 172 -0.30 -24.03 15.41
CA TRP A 172 0.17 -22.65 15.51
C TRP A 172 -0.37 -21.96 16.75
N LEU A 173 -1.69 -21.97 16.92
CA LEU A 173 -2.35 -21.30 18.04
C LEU A 173 -2.02 -21.96 19.40
N SER A 174 -1.79 -23.28 19.44
CA SER A 174 -1.33 -23.92 20.67
C SER A 174 0.06 -23.46 21.13
N ARG A 175 0.93 -23.04 20.18
CA ARG A 175 2.27 -22.51 20.51
C ARG A 175 2.23 -21.07 21.01
N SER A 176 1.17 -20.33 20.75
CA SER A 176 1.05 -18.93 21.19
C SER A 176 0.83 -18.76 22.69
N GLY A 177 0.74 -19.84 23.47
CA GLY A 177 0.58 -19.82 24.93
C GLY A 177 -0.64 -19.02 25.36
N THR A 178 -0.44 -18.03 26.23
CA THR A 178 -1.48 -17.11 26.71
C THR A 178 -1.43 -15.73 26.03
N CYS A 179 -0.59 -15.54 25.00
CA CYS A 179 -0.47 -14.25 24.32
C CYS A 179 -1.79 -13.82 23.67
N PRO A 180 -2.10 -12.51 23.67
CA PRO A 180 -3.19 -11.97 22.84
C PRO A 180 -2.97 -12.33 21.36
N LEU A 181 -4.05 -12.66 20.67
CA LEU A 181 -3.99 -13.15 19.29
C LEU A 181 -4.37 -12.06 18.28
N SER A 182 -3.57 -11.95 17.22
CA SER A 182 -3.90 -11.22 16.00
C SER A 182 -4.18 -12.22 14.89
N ILE A 183 -5.43 -12.23 14.39
CA ILE A 183 -5.89 -13.22 13.41
C ILE A 183 -6.45 -12.50 12.20
N SER A 184 -5.97 -12.82 11.00
CA SER A 184 -6.60 -12.39 9.75
C SER A 184 -7.05 -13.61 8.94
N ILE A 185 -8.29 -13.55 8.45
CA ILE A 185 -8.91 -14.61 7.66
C ILE A 185 -9.36 -14.01 6.34
N TYR A 186 -9.01 -14.66 5.26
CA TYR A 186 -9.35 -14.23 3.89
C TYR A 186 -10.08 -15.33 3.15
N TYR A 187 -11.22 -15.01 2.55
CA TYR A 187 -12.00 -15.91 1.71
C TYR A 187 -12.23 -15.28 0.32
N PRO A 188 -11.65 -15.82 -0.75
CA PRO A 188 -11.57 -15.14 -2.05
C PRO A 188 -12.82 -15.24 -2.93
N SER A 189 -13.92 -15.86 -2.47
CA SER A 189 -15.11 -16.09 -3.31
C SER A 189 -16.23 -15.11 -3.02
N PRO A 190 -16.79 -14.43 -4.02
CA PRO A 190 -17.93 -13.53 -3.84
C PRO A 190 -19.29 -14.27 -3.73
N ASP A 191 -19.39 -15.53 -4.16
CA ASP A 191 -20.65 -16.28 -4.23
C ASP A 191 -20.53 -17.69 -3.63
N SER A 192 -21.32 -17.93 -2.60
CA SER A 192 -21.43 -19.23 -1.89
C SER A 192 -22.51 -20.17 -2.47
N GLY A 193 -22.86 -20.01 -3.74
CA GLY A 193 -24.04 -20.65 -4.34
C GLY A 193 -24.03 -22.19 -4.45
N ARG A 194 -22.91 -22.88 -4.25
CA ARG A 194 -22.83 -24.35 -4.26
C ARG A 194 -21.90 -24.83 -3.14
N GLN A 195 -22.53 -25.29 -2.06
CA GLN A 195 -21.84 -25.87 -0.92
C GLN A 195 -21.68 -27.39 -1.08
N ASN A 196 -20.56 -27.89 -0.63
CA ASN A 196 -20.31 -29.34 -0.51
C ASN A 196 -20.22 -29.69 0.96
N ALA A 197 -21.09 -30.58 1.45
CA ALA A 197 -21.23 -30.92 2.87
C ALA A 197 -19.89 -31.24 3.56
N LYS A 198 -18.95 -31.90 2.88
CA LYS A 198 -17.64 -32.24 3.44
C LYS A 198 -16.75 -30.99 3.58
N VAL A 199 -16.82 -30.06 2.66
CA VAL A 199 -16.09 -28.78 2.72
C VAL A 199 -16.68 -27.92 3.83
N ASP A 200 -18.00 -27.89 3.96
CA ASP A 200 -18.70 -27.14 5.01
C ASP A 200 -18.37 -27.65 6.41
N GLU A 201 -18.29 -28.97 6.61
CA GLU A 201 -17.81 -29.57 7.87
C GLU A 201 -16.41 -29.09 8.23
N LEU A 202 -15.50 -28.97 7.26
CA LEU A 202 -14.14 -28.51 7.48
C LEU A 202 -14.04 -27.01 7.76
N TYR A 203 -14.92 -26.18 7.18
CA TYR A 203 -15.07 -24.80 7.59
C TYR A 203 -15.57 -24.69 9.03
N HIS A 204 -16.57 -25.46 9.40
CA HIS A 204 -17.05 -25.51 10.78
C HIS A 204 -15.94 -25.98 11.75
N GLU A 205 -15.14 -26.98 11.37
CA GLU A 205 -13.99 -27.39 12.18
C GLU A 205 -12.97 -26.27 12.34
N MET A 206 -12.62 -25.56 11.24
CA MET A 206 -11.71 -24.42 11.30
C MET A 206 -12.23 -23.34 12.26
N PHE A 207 -13.50 -22.98 12.15
CA PHE A 207 -14.09 -21.97 13.02
C PHE A 207 -14.16 -22.41 14.47
N ASN A 208 -14.46 -23.68 14.74
CA ASN A 208 -14.42 -24.24 16.09
C ASN A 208 -13.01 -24.19 16.69
N ILE A 209 -11.96 -24.47 15.90
CA ILE A 209 -10.57 -24.32 16.34
C ILE A 209 -10.31 -22.86 16.71
N LEU A 210 -10.69 -21.91 15.87
CA LEU A 210 -10.46 -20.49 16.12
C LEU A 210 -11.23 -20.00 17.34
N LEU A 211 -12.50 -20.38 17.47
CA LEU A 211 -13.36 -20.00 18.60
C LEU A 211 -12.89 -20.61 19.93
N SER A 212 -12.17 -21.73 19.92
CA SER A 212 -11.58 -22.29 21.15
C SER A 212 -10.50 -21.38 21.78
N PHE A 213 -10.03 -20.34 21.05
CA PHE A 213 -9.08 -19.33 21.50
C PHE A 213 -9.69 -17.92 21.52
N ALA A 214 -11.01 -17.78 21.42
CA ALA A 214 -11.69 -16.49 21.23
C ALA A 214 -11.54 -15.51 22.42
N ASP A 215 -11.34 -16.03 23.61
CA ASP A 215 -11.04 -15.25 24.82
C ASP A 215 -9.74 -14.43 24.71
N ARG A 216 -8.85 -14.84 23.84
CA ARG A 216 -7.53 -14.23 23.58
C ARG A 216 -7.47 -13.37 22.32
N TRP A 217 -8.53 -13.31 21.54
CA TRP A 217 -8.56 -12.47 20.34
C TRP A 217 -8.41 -11.00 20.71
N SER A 218 -7.38 -10.35 20.19
CA SER A 218 -7.11 -8.92 20.37
C SER A 218 -7.38 -8.13 19.10
N ASP A 219 -6.88 -8.62 17.97
CA ASP A 219 -6.97 -7.98 16.68
C ASP A 219 -7.48 -8.99 15.66
N VAL A 220 -8.63 -8.72 15.04
CA VAL A 220 -9.28 -9.64 14.12
C VAL A 220 -9.61 -8.94 12.81
N ASP A 221 -9.19 -9.54 11.70
CA ASP A 221 -9.46 -9.07 10.34
C ASP A 221 -10.19 -10.18 9.58
N LEU A 222 -11.46 -9.95 9.24
CA LEU A 222 -12.33 -10.90 8.56
C LEU A 222 -12.69 -10.37 7.18
N ASP A 223 -12.08 -10.96 6.16
CA ASP A 223 -12.38 -10.70 4.76
C ASP A 223 -13.12 -11.91 4.19
N MET A 224 -14.44 -11.93 4.34
CA MET A 224 -15.27 -13.05 3.97
C MET A 224 -16.76 -12.66 3.81
N PRO A 225 -17.54 -13.38 2.99
CA PRO A 225 -18.98 -13.19 2.84
C PRO A 225 -19.76 -13.37 4.15
N ASP A 226 -20.97 -12.83 4.18
CA ASP A 226 -21.81 -12.79 5.39
C ASP A 226 -22.25 -14.17 5.87
N ASP A 227 -22.58 -15.07 4.96
CA ASP A 227 -22.98 -16.46 5.24
C ASP A 227 -21.86 -17.26 5.91
N ILE A 228 -20.62 -17.10 5.46
CA ILE A 228 -19.45 -17.73 6.08
C ILE A 228 -19.16 -17.11 7.43
N ARG A 229 -19.23 -15.77 7.54
CA ARG A 229 -18.99 -15.05 8.80
C ARG A 229 -20.05 -15.36 9.86
N SER A 230 -21.30 -15.55 9.47
CA SER A 230 -22.38 -15.89 10.38
C SER A 230 -22.13 -17.18 11.13
N GLN A 231 -21.40 -18.14 10.54
CA GLN A 231 -21.02 -19.39 11.17
C GLN A 231 -20.09 -19.17 12.39
N LEU A 232 -19.27 -18.13 12.37
CA LEU A 232 -18.45 -17.75 13.54
C LEU A 232 -19.28 -17.29 14.74
N GLN A 233 -20.54 -16.93 14.52
CA GLN A 233 -21.36 -16.22 15.51
C GLN A 233 -22.50 -17.06 16.11
N VAL A 234 -22.83 -18.21 15.50
CA VAL A 234 -24.04 -19.00 15.83
C VAL A 234 -24.11 -19.38 17.31
N ASN A 235 -22.98 -19.72 17.94
CA ASN A 235 -22.94 -20.23 19.31
C ASN A 235 -22.12 -19.37 20.28
N THR A 236 -21.79 -18.12 19.94
CA THR A 236 -20.92 -17.27 20.76
C THR A 236 -21.70 -16.23 21.56
N GLN A 237 -21.23 -15.95 22.78
CA GLN A 237 -21.68 -14.80 23.58
C GLN A 237 -20.74 -13.61 23.37
N PRO A 238 -21.16 -12.36 23.50
CA PRO A 238 -20.25 -11.21 23.41
C PRO A 238 -19.09 -11.25 24.40
N THR A 239 -19.31 -11.85 25.57
CA THR A 239 -18.28 -12.06 26.60
C THR A 239 -17.19 -13.04 26.18
N THR A 240 -17.41 -13.88 25.18
CA THR A 240 -16.41 -14.77 24.60
C THR A 240 -15.23 -13.98 24.00
N PHE A 241 -15.48 -12.75 23.53
CA PHE A 241 -14.49 -11.87 22.89
C PHE A 241 -14.00 -10.78 23.86
N SER A 242 -13.77 -11.12 25.13
CA SER A 242 -13.45 -10.15 26.18
C SER A 242 -12.17 -9.34 25.93
N SER A 243 -11.21 -9.90 25.20
CA SER A 243 -9.91 -9.27 24.89
C SER A 243 -9.89 -8.54 23.54
N LEU A 244 -10.97 -8.59 22.74
CA LEU A 244 -11.02 -8.03 21.38
C LEU A 244 -11.00 -6.50 21.42
N LYS A 245 -9.93 -5.92 20.89
CA LYS A 245 -9.69 -4.48 20.83
C LYS A 245 -9.93 -3.90 19.43
N SER A 246 -9.53 -4.63 18.40
CA SER A 246 -9.60 -4.18 17.01
C SER A 246 -10.32 -5.22 16.15
N LEU A 247 -11.30 -4.76 15.37
CA LEU A 247 -12.07 -5.59 14.45
C LEU A 247 -12.10 -4.95 13.06
N LYS A 248 -11.63 -5.70 12.06
CA LYS A 248 -11.77 -5.32 10.66
C LYS A 248 -12.72 -6.31 9.99
N LEU A 249 -13.72 -5.77 9.30
CA LEU A 249 -14.72 -6.52 8.55
C LEU A 249 -14.65 -6.09 7.09
N ASN A 250 -14.45 -7.04 6.20
CA ASN A 250 -14.53 -6.85 4.77
C ASN A 250 -15.47 -7.89 4.16
N GLY A 251 -16.20 -7.53 3.10
CA GLY A 251 -17.07 -8.43 2.37
C GLY A 251 -18.40 -7.77 1.99
N ASP A 252 -19.06 -8.35 1.01
CA ASP A 252 -20.37 -7.90 0.57
C ASP A 252 -21.43 -8.28 1.61
N PHE A 253 -21.88 -7.30 2.33
CA PHE A 253 -23.06 -7.44 3.17
C PHE A 253 -24.27 -7.12 2.30
N HIS A 254 -24.83 -8.14 1.70
CA HIS A 254 -26.18 -7.99 1.18
C HIS A 254 -27.09 -7.67 2.36
N SER A 255 -27.81 -6.58 2.25
CA SER A 255 -28.78 -6.10 3.24
C SER A 255 -29.94 -7.09 3.36
N ASN A 256 -29.65 -8.32 3.80
CA ASN A 256 -30.70 -9.22 4.24
C ASN A 256 -31.17 -8.71 5.61
N PRO A 257 -32.38 -8.16 5.72
CA PRO A 257 -32.90 -7.68 6.99
C PRO A 257 -32.98 -8.77 8.07
N GLU A 258 -32.90 -10.04 7.68
CA GLU A 258 -32.92 -11.20 8.56
C GLU A 258 -31.56 -11.66 9.05
N SER A 259 -30.46 -11.07 8.54
CA SER A 259 -29.11 -11.41 9.00
C SER A 259 -28.95 -11.12 10.50
N PRO A 260 -28.40 -12.06 11.28
CA PRO A 260 -28.23 -11.87 12.71
C PRO A 260 -27.21 -10.73 12.97
N PRO A 261 -27.38 -9.98 14.07
CA PRO A 261 -26.45 -8.91 14.43
C PRO A 261 -25.04 -9.45 14.61
N ILE A 262 -24.04 -8.68 14.20
CA ILE A 262 -22.63 -9.06 14.30
C ILE A 262 -22.21 -9.00 15.77
N ARG A 263 -22.21 -10.15 16.48
CA ARG A 263 -21.92 -10.25 17.92
C ARG A 263 -20.50 -9.80 18.28
N LEU A 264 -19.55 -9.92 17.36
CA LEU A 264 -18.18 -9.40 17.52
C LEU A 264 -18.16 -7.89 17.81
N LEU A 265 -19.10 -7.14 17.25
CA LEU A 265 -19.23 -5.69 17.48
C LEU A 265 -19.69 -5.35 18.91
N ALA A 266 -20.26 -6.32 19.62
CA ALA A 266 -20.65 -6.15 21.02
C ALA A 266 -19.54 -6.52 22.02
N ALA A 267 -18.33 -6.78 21.55
CA ALA A 267 -17.21 -7.15 22.42
C ALA A 267 -16.88 -6.02 23.42
N PRO A 268 -16.71 -6.32 24.73
CA PRO A 268 -16.64 -5.29 25.76
C PRO A 268 -15.37 -4.44 25.72
N SER A 269 -14.28 -4.94 25.14
CA SER A 269 -13.00 -4.22 25.02
C SER A 269 -12.77 -3.58 23.66
N LEU A 270 -13.75 -3.64 22.75
CA LEU A 270 -13.61 -3.15 21.39
C LEU A 270 -13.50 -1.62 21.36
N CYS A 271 -12.41 -1.12 20.81
CA CYS A 271 -12.12 0.31 20.68
C CYS A 271 -11.78 0.75 19.24
N SER A 272 -11.50 -0.20 18.34
CA SER A 272 -11.19 0.09 16.93
C SER A 272 -12.01 -0.77 15.99
N ILE A 273 -12.67 -0.14 15.00
CA ILE A 273 -13.46 -0.82 13.98
C ILE A 273 -13.03 -0.32 12.60
N THR A 274 -12.83 -1.28 11.68
CA THR A 274 -12.71 -1.01 10.25
C THR A 274 -13.75 -1.79 9.49
N ILE A 275 -14.57 -1.12 8.67
CA ILE A 275 -15.64 -1.71 7.86
C ILE A 275 -15.35 -1.42 6.39
N ARG A 276 -15.25 -2.47 5.57
CA ARG A 276 -14.97 -2.38 4.14
C ARG A 276 -16.00 -3.18 3.35
N GLY A 277 -16.37 -2.72 2.15
CA GLY A 277 -17.29 -3.44 1.27
C GLY A 277 -18.77 -3.45 1.72
N ILE A 278 -19.08 -2.84 2.85
CA ILE A 278 -20.42 -2.83 3.44
C ILE A 278 -21.07 -1.47 3.22
N GLN A 279 -22.23 -1.44 2.56
CA GLN A 279 -23.01 -0.23 2.50
C GLN A 279 -23.71 0.02 3.85
N MET A 280 -23.29 1.07 4.56
CA MET A 280 -23.88 1.45 5.83
C MET A 280 -25.21 2.18 5.59
N THR A 281 -26.32 1.45 5.76
CA THR A 281 -27.66 2.01 5.74
C THR A 281 -28.13 2.40 7.15
N TYR A 282 -29.16 3.25 7.24
CA TYR A 282 -29.72 3.69 8.53
C TYR A 282 -30.20 2.50 9.40
N ASP A 283 -30.84 1.51 8.78
CA ASP A 283 -31.26 0.30 9.49
C ASP A 283 -30.09 -0.54 9.99
N MET A 284 -29.01 -0.58 9.24
CA MET A 284 -27.77 -1.25 9.67
C MET A 284 -27.17 -0.54 10.88
N THR A 285 -27.03 0.79 10.87
CA THR A 285 -26.47 1.53 12.00
C THR A 285 -27.32 1.40 13.26
N ARG A 286 -28.62 1.32 13.15
CA ARG A 286 -29.55 1.09 14.28
C ARG A 286 -29.46 -0.33 14.85
N LYS A 287 -29.27 -1.33 14.01
CA LYS A 287 -29.12 -2.75 14.38
C LYS A 287 -27.71 -3.07 14.92
N LEU A 288 -26.70 -2.34 14.50
CA LEU A 288 -25.30 -2.49 14.94
C LEU A 288 -25.14 -1.97 16.37
N VAL A 289 -25.93 -2.48 17.26
CA VAL A 289 -25.77 -2.53 18.71
C VAL A 289 -25.29 -1.27 19.45
N GLN A 290 -26.17 -0.67 20.20
CA GLN A 290 -26.00 0.55 21.00
C GLN A 290 -24.86 0.59 22.03
N PRO A 291 -24.36 -0.50 22.65
CA PRO A 291 -23.41 -0.34 23.76
C PRO A 291 -21.98 -0.05 23.36
N VAL A 292 -21.57 -0.29 22.10
CA VAL A 292 -20.16 -0.28 21.68
C VAL A 292 -19.69 1.07 21.18
N TRP A 293 -20.56 1.84 20.53
CA TRP A 293 -20.19 3.09 19.87
C TRP A 293 -19.50 4.11 20.80
N ASN A 294 -19.96 4.21 22.04
CA ASN A 294 -19.41 5.15 23.03
C ASN A 294 -17.99 4.79 23.51
N ARG A 295 -17.50 3.59 23.21
CA ARG A 295 -16.14 3.13 23.56
C ARG A 295 -15.16 3.25 22.42
N LEU A 296 -15.68 3.44 21.20
CA LEU A 296 -14.83 3.49 20.03
C LEU A 296 -13.96 4.74 20.02
N THR A 297 -12.69 4.51 19.83
CA THR A 297 -11.67 5.54 19.65
C THR A 297 -11.23 5.66 18.20
N HIS A 298 -11.36 4.57 17.41
CA HIS A 298 -10.95 4.54 16.00
C HIS A 298 -12.05 3.92 15.16
N ILE A 299 -12.52 4.65 14.16
CA ILE A 299 -13.50 4.18 13.17
C ILE A 299 -12.96 4.42 11.77
N THR A 300 -12.95 3.37 10.95
CA THR A 300 -12.66 3.47 9.52
C THR A 300 -13.78 2.78 8.73
N ILE A 301 -14.46 3.52 7.86
CA ILE A 301 -15.49 2.99 6.95
C ILE A 301 -15.08 3.37 5.53
N THR A 302 -14.79 2.36 4.69
CA THR A 302 -14.24 2.57 3.34
C THR A 302 -15.22 2.34 2.22
N SER A 303 -16.49 2.11 2.53
CA SER A 303 -17.53 1.84 1.53
C SER A 303 -18.83 2.54 1.87
N GLY A 304 -19.55 2.95 0.83
CA GLY A 304 -20.84 3.62 0.77
C GLY A 304 -21.55 3.89 2.10
N THR A 305 -21.18 4.98 2.76
CA THR A 305 -21.88 5.43 3.98
C THR A 305 -22.88 6.50 3.58
N ILE A 306 -24.14 6.34 4.01
CA ILE A 306 -25.14 7.39 3.80
C ILE A 306 -24.87 8.54 4.79
N ASP A 307 -25.03 9.77 4.34
CA ASP A 307 -24.81 10.99 5.12
C ASP A 307 -25.49 10.99 6.50
N ILE A 308 -26.75 10.55 6.57
CA ILE A 308 -27.49 10.44 7.84
C ILE A 308 -26.85 9.42 8.81
N CYS A 309 -26.23 8.35 8.25
CA CYS A 309 -25.52 7.37 9.07
C CYS A 309 -24.24 7.95 9.66
N LEU A 310 -23.53 8.79 8.92
CA LEU A 310 -22.35 9.49 9.41
C LEU A 310 -22.71 10.33 10.65
N VAL A 311 -23.77 11.15 10.57
CA VAL A 311 -24.26 11.95 11.70
C VAL A 311 -24.59 11.09 12.90
N PHE A 312 -25.37 10.01 12.69
CA PHE A 312 -25.72 9.07 13.74
C PHE A 312 -24.50 8.47 14.42
N LEU A 313 -23.52 8.00 13.63
CA LEU A 313 -22.30 7.39 14.15
C LEU A 313 -21.47 8.39 14.97
N LEU A 314 -21.28 9.61 14.46
CA LEU A 314 -20.50 10.64 15.17
C LEU A 314 -21.16 11.02 16.48
N ARG A 315 -22.48 11.12 16.56
CA ARG A 315 -23.22 11.39 17.82
C ARG A 315 -23.07 10.28 18.85
N GLN A 316 -22.94 9.02 18.41
CA GLN A 316 -22.79 7.88 19.31
C GLN A 316 -21.36 7.64 19.80
N CYS A 317 -20.37 8.31 19.21
CA CYS A 317 -18.95 8.06 19.46
C CYS A 317 -18.22 9.27 20.09
N PRO A 318 -18.59 9.72 21.30
CA PRO A 318 -18.00 10.91 21.92
C PRO A 318 -16.50 10.78 22.24
N ASN A 319 -15.99 9.55 22.35
CA ASN A 319 -14.59 9.25 22.64
C ASN A 319 -13.76 9.00 21.37
N LEU A 320 -14.28 9.32 20.19
CA LEU A 320 -13.58 9.13 18.92
C LEU A 320 -12.32 9.99 18.86
N ILE A 321 -11.18 9.34 18.58
CA ILE A 321 -9.88 9.98 18.36
C ILE A 321 -9.57 10.08 16.86
N VAL A 322 -9.85 9.00 16.13
CA VAL A 322 -9.62 8.92 14.68
C VAL A 322 -10.88 8.47 13.96
N GLY A 323 -11.37 9.29 13.04
CA GLY A 323 -12.50 9.01 12.18
C GLY A 323 -12.09 9.05 10.70
N ASN A 324 -12.25 7.92 9.98
CA ASN A 324 -12.00 7.83 8.54
C ASN A 324 -13.27 7.34 7.84
N PHE A 325 -13.90 8.21 7.07
CA PHE A 325 -15.16 7.93 6.38
C PHE A 325 -14.96 8.15 4.87
N MET A 326 -14.80 7.03 4.15
CA MET A 326 -14.58 7.06 2.71
C MET A 326 -15.88 6.71 2.00
N ASP A 327 -16.18 7.40 0.88
CA ASP A 327 -17.38 7.16 0.06
C ASP A 327 -18.70 7.53 0.77
N ILE A 328 -18.80 8.78 1.27
CA ILE A 328 -20.05 9.33 1.77
C ILE A 328 -20.99 9.62 0.60
N ARG A 329 -22.24 9.11 0.65
CA ARG A 329 -23.25 9.26 -0.40
C ARG A 329 -24.51 9.87 0.14
N ARG A 330 -25.18 10.67 -0.70
CA ARG A 330 -26.47 11.25 -0.35
C ARG A 330 -27.59 10.18 -0.40
N GLN A 331 -28.49 10.21 0.58
CA GLN A 331 -29.72 9.45 0.51
C GLN A 331 -30.76 10.19 -0.36
N TRP A 332 -31.32 9.51 -1.35
CA TRP A 332 -32.18 10.09 -2.40
C TRP A 332 -33.49 10.74 -1.91
N SER A 333 -33.90 10.58 -0.66
CA SER A 333 -35.29 10.82 -0.30
C SER A 333 -35.61 11.89 0.75
N VAL A 334 -34.65 12.33 1.55
CA VAL A 334 -34.93 13.38 2.58
C VAL A 334 -33.62 14.08 2.95
N LEU A 335 -33.60 15.42 2.94
CA LEU A 335 -32.64 16.15 3.73
C LEU A 335 -32.81 15.68 5.18
N PRO A 336 -31.76 15.17 5.84
CA PRO A 336 -31.88 14.86 7.24
C PRO A 336 -32.35 16.13 7.93
N VAL A 337 -33.51 16.07 8.60
CA VAL A 337 -33.82 17.04 9.63
C VAL A 337 -32.76 16.75 10.69
N LEU A 338 -31.59 17.36 10.49
CA LEU A 338 -30.60 17.47 11.53
C LEU A 338 -31.30 18.35 12.57
N ASP A 339 -31.90 17.69 13.58
CA ASP A 339 -32.18 18.42 14.81
C ASP A 339 -30.92 19.24 15.09
N GLN A 340 -31.07 20.54 15.28
CA GLN A 340 -29.99 21.54 15.33
C GLN A 340 -28.99 21.30 16.48
N GLU A 341 -28.83 20.06 16.93
CA GLU A 341 -27.93 19.68 17.99
C GLU A 341 -26.51 19.50 17.50
N ASP A 342 -25.58 20.20 18.14
CA ASP A 342 -24.15 20.08 17.93
C ASP A 342 -23.67 18.63 18.16
N ILE A 343 -22.74 18.19 17.34
CA ILE A 343 -22.03 16.91 17.46
C ILE A 343 -20.74 17.17 18.21
N PHE A 344 -20.70 16.87 19.51
CA PHE A 344 -19.57 17.16 20.36
C PHE A 344 -18.57 15.99 20.40
N LEU A 345 -17.36 16.21 19.88
CA LEU A 345 -16.28 15.21 19.75
C LEU A 345 -14.99 15.74 20.41
N PRO A 346 -14.93 15.76 21.74
CA PRO A 346 -13.86 16.42 22.46
C PRO A 346 -12.49 15.77 22.29
N CYS A 347 -12.45 14.47 21.95
CA CYS A 347 -11.23 13.68 21.80
C CYS A 347 -10.78 13.52 20.33
N LEU A 348 -11.54 14.06 19.36
CA LEU A 348 -11.24 13.85 17.95
C LEU A 348 -9.99 14.61 17.51
N GLU A 349 -8.92 13.86 17.23
CA GLU A 349 -7.63 14.39 16.79
C GLU A 349 -7.45 14.36 15.27
N SER A 350 -8.05 13.34 14.61
CA SER A 350 -7.91 13.16 13.16
C SER A 350 -9.26 12.80 12.53
N LEU A 351 -9.64 13.56 11.51
CA LEU A 351 -10.84 13.31 10.71
C LEU A 351 -10.46 13.24 9.22
N ALA A 352 -10.79 12.12 8.57
CA ALA A 352 -10.69 11.98 7.13
C ALA A 352 -12.05 11.64 6.53
N VAL A 353 -12.46 12.41 5.53
CA VAL A 353 -13.75 12.26 4.85
C VAL A 353 -13.55 12.30 3.35
N LYS A 354 -14.07 11.29 2.65
CA LYS A 354 -14.20 11.30 1.20
C LYS A 354 -15.67 11.34 0.83
N ASP A 355 -16.05 12.39 0.15
CA ASP A 355 -17.43 12.78 -0.07
C ASP A 355 -17.83 12.69 -1.55
N TYR A 356 -18.97 12.05 -1.79
CA TYR A 356 -19.68 11.98 -3.07
C TYR A 356 -21.13 12.50 -2.92
N SER A 357 -21.43 13.18 -1.81
CA SER A 357 -22.73 13.77 -1.54
C SER A 357 -22.86 15.18 -2.13
N SER A 358 -23.77 16.00 -1.62
CA SER A 358 -23.84 17.42 -2.01
C SER A 358 -23.07 18.30 -1.04
N HIS A 359 -22.46 19.36 -1.56
CA HIS A 359 -21.78 20.41 -0.77
C HIS A 359 -22.62 20.93 0.37
N GLU A 360 -23.93 21.13 0.14
CA GLU A 360 -24.88 21.63 1.13
C GLU A 360 -24.98 20.69 2.36
N THR A 361 -25.17 19.39 2.11
CA THR A 361 -25.27 18.39 3.18
C THR A 361 -24.01 18.32 4.03
N MET A 362 -22.83 18.28 3.41
CA MET A 362 -21.56 18.22 4.13
C MET A 362 -21.26 19.51 4.88
N SER A 363 -21.62 20.67 4.33
CA SER A 363 -21.50 21.95 5.02
C SER A 363 -22.32 21.99 6.32
N ILE A 364 -23.56 21.47 6.29
CA ILE A 364 -24.42 21.35 7.48
C ILE A 364 -23.78 20.41 8.50
N ILE A 365 -23.27 19.25 8.06
CA ILE A 365 -22.62 18.27 8.95
C ILE A 365 -21.38 18.87 9.61
N PHE A 366 -20.49 19.48 8.84
CA PHE A 366 -19.26 20.07 9.36
C PHE A 366 -19.52 21.27 10.28
N ASN A 367 -20.56 22.04 10.04
CA ASN A 367 -20.97 23.13 10.95
C ASN A 367 -21.46 22.60 12.30
N ALA A 368 -22.13 21.44 12.32
CA ALA A 368 -22.60 20.82 13.56
C ALA A 368 -21.45 20.18 14.38
N ILE A 369 -20.31 19.83 13.76
CA ILE A 369 -19.19 19.20 14.47
C ILE A 369 -18.43 20.21 15.32
N LYS A 370 -18.30 19.90 16.62
CA LYS A 370 -17.47 20.63 17.60
C LYS A 370 -16.34 19.71 18.06
N ALA A 371 -15.17 19.87 17.45
CA ALA A 371 -13.98 19.03 17.68
C ALA A 371 -12.78 19.89 18.12
N PRO A 372 -12.72 20.31 19.39
CA PRO A 372 -11.68 21.23 19.88
C PRO A 372 -10.27 20.63 19.86
N ALA A 373 -10.12 19.30 19.88
CA ALA A 373 -8.84 18.61 19.83
C ALA A 373 -8.36 18.28 18.41
N LEU A 374 -9.13 18.65 17.37
CA LEU A 374 -8.84 18.27 15.99
C LEU A 374 -7.53 18.94 15.50
N THR A 375 -6.54 18.09 15.19
CA THR A 375 -5.22 18.52 14.70
C THR A 375 -5.00 18.17 13.23
N LYS A 376 -5.70 17.14 12.74
CA LYS A 376 -5.56 16.66 11.35
C LYS A 376 -6.92 16.56 10.68
N LEU A 377 -7.09 17.28 9.56
CA LEU A 377 -8.26 17.20 8.69
C LEU A 377 -7.83 16.77 7.29
N SER A 378 -8.45 15.70 6.79
CA SER A 378 -8.35 15.27 5.39
C SER A 378 -9.74 15.28 4.77
N TYR A 379 -9.96 16.10 3.77
CA TYR A 379 -11.23 16.18 3.09
C TYR A 379 -11.06 16.08 1.58
N GLN A 380 -11.67 15.04 1.02
CA GLN A 380 -11.72 14.80 -0.42
C GLN A 380 -13.16 14.85 -0.88
N TRP A 381 -13.45 15.62 -1.93
CA TRP A 381 -14.80 15.66 -2.53
C TRP A 381 -14.72 15.55 -4.05
N THR A 382 -15.75 14.96 -4.60
CA THR A 382 -15.88 14.82 -6.05
C THR A 382 -17.16 15.55 -6.47
N THR A 383 -17.00 16.67 -7.18
CA THR A 383 -18.16 17.36 -7.75
C THR A 383 -18.69 16.52 -8.91
N SER A 384 -19.80 15.84 -8.69
CA SER A 384 -20.58 15.31 -9.80
C SER A 384 -21.28 16.50 -10.48
N LYS A 385 -20.76 16.99 -11.59
CA LYS A 385 -21.36 18.05 -12.43
C LYS A 385 -22.81 17.76 -12.88
N HIS A 386 -23.38 16.64 -12.47
CA HIS A 386 -24.66 16.15 -12.97
C HIS A 386 -25.91 16.59 -12.17
N TYR A 387 -25.77 17.28 -11.01
CA TYR A 387 -26.94 17.52 -10.15
C TYR A 387 -27.12 18.93 -9.61
N ASP A 388 -26.29 19.89 -9.98
CA ASP A 388 -26.48 21.27 -9.55
C ASP A 388 -26.76 22.19 -10.74
N ASP A 389 -28.06 22.43 -11.00
CA ASP A 389 -28.55 23.41 -12.00
C ASP A 389 -28.33 24.88 -11.53
N SER A 390 -27.81 25.07 -10.32
CA SER A 390 -27.51 26.42 -9.79
C SER A 390 -26.07 26.79 -10.09
N ASN A 391 -25.86 27.73 -11.01
CA ASN A 391 -24.56 28.36 -11.31
C ASN A 391 -23.98 29.21 -10.15
N ILE A 392 -24.38 28.96 -8.91
CA ILE A 392 -23.91 29.69 -7.74
C ILE A 392 -22.75 28.89 -7.10
N PRO A 393 -21.52 29.42 -7.04
CA PRO A 393 -20.45 28.74 -6.33
C PRO A 393 -20.79 28.66 -4.84
N LEU A 394 -21.01 27.44 -4.35
CA LEU A 394 -21.20 27.21 -2.92
C LEU A 394 -19.84 27.19 -2.22
N PRO A 395 -19.73 27.74 -1.01
CA PRO A 395 -18.50 27.72 -0.25
C PRO A 395 -18.08 26.28 0.07
N ALA A 396 -16.79 26.03 0.14
CA ALA A 396 -16.25 24.70 0.43
C ALA A 396 -16.77 24.16 1.79
N PRO A 397 -17.30 22.94 1.83
CA PRO A 397 -18.03 22.42 3.01
C PRO A 397 -17.25 22.41 4.32
N MET A 398 -15.91 22.29 4.26
CA MET A 398 -15.06 22.19 5.44
C MET A 398 -14.79 23.54 6.13
N ILE A 399 -15.12 24.68 5.55
CA ILE A 399 -14.82 26.01 6.13
C ILE A 399 -15.41 26.18 7.53
N PRO A 400 -16.67 25.81 7.81
CA PRO A 400 -17.21 25.90 9.15
C PRO A 400 -16.42 25.08 10.19
N LEU A 401 -15.95 23.89 9.81
CA LEU A 401 -15.14 23.04 10.68
C LEU A 401 -13.76 23.65 10.95
N LEU A 402 -13.10 24.19 9.92
CA LEU A 402 -11.81 24.89 10.07
C LEU A 402 -11.93 26.08 11.01
N SER A 403 -13.03 26.86 10.90
CA SER A 403 -13.29 28.02 11.76
C SER A 403 -13.53 27.62 13.22
N ASN A 404 -14.16 26.45 13.46
CA ASN A 404 -14.47 25.94 14.79
C ASN A 404 -13.31 25.15 15.46
N SER A 405 -12.32 24.70 14.67
CA SER A 405 -11.23 23.81 15.11
C SER A 405 -9.87 24.51 15.01
N THR A 406 -9.51 25.27 16.02
CA THR A 406 -8.34 26.16 16.03
C THR A 406 -6.99 25.45 16.16
N LEU A 407 -6.96 24.12 16.41
CA LEU A 407 -5.73 23.34 16.60
C LEU A 407 -5.26 22.61 15.33
N ILE A 408 -5.96 22.77 14.21
CA ILE A 408 -5.60 22.09 12.96
C ILE A 408 -4.21 22.51 12.51
N SER A 409 -3.31 21.54 12.48
CA SER A 409 -1.92 21.68 12.02
C SER A 409 -1.65 20.92 10.72
N HIS A 410 -2.43 19.87 10.41
CA HIS A 410 -2.30 19.07 9.20
C HIS A 410 -3.60 19.18 8.39
N LEU A 411 -3.50 19.74 7.19
CA LEU A 411 -4.64 19.93 6.31
C LEU A 411 -4.38 19.23 4.97
N ILE A 412 -5.26 18.30 4.61
CA ILE A 412 -5.21 17.54 3.35
C ILE A 412 -6.51 17.79 2.61
N LEU A 413 -6.42 18.40 1.43
CA LEU A 413 -7.58 18.79 0.62
C LEU A 413 -7.44 18.21 -0.80
N ASP A 414 -8.50 17.57 -1.29
CA ASP A 414 -8.55 17.03 -2.66
C ASP A 414 -9.94 17.31 -3.26
N GLY A 415 -10.01 18.30 -4.13
CA GLY A 415 -11.23 18.76 -4.80
C GLY A 415 -11.08 20.18 -5.34
N GLU A 416 -12.03 20.62 -6.15
CA GLU A 416 -12.03 21.98 -6.72
C GLU A 416 -12.35 23.01 -5.61
N LEU A 417 -11.46 23.99 -5.42
CA LEU A 417 -11.60 25.09 -4.48
C LEU A 417 -11.74 26.41 -5.24
N SER A 418 -12.70 27.25 -4.83
CA SER A 418 -12.75 28.62 -5.31
C SER A 418 -11.61 29.46 -4.69
N SER A 419 -11.21 30.54 -5.38
CA SER A 419 -10.20 31.47 -4.83
C SER A 419 -10.61 32.04 -3.46
N GLN A 420 -11.91 32.20 -3.20
CA GLN A 420 -12.44 32.65 -1.91
C GLN A 420 -12.29 31.59 -0.84
N ASP A 421 -12.62 30.32 -1.15
CA ASP A 421 -12.45 29.20 -0.23
C ASP A 421 -10.99 29.02 0.17
N ILE A 422 -10.09 29.15 -0.80
CA ILE A 422 -8.65 29.12 -0.55
C ILE A 422 -8.25 30.22 0.42
N GLN A 423 -8.69 31.48 0.19
CA GLN A 423 -8.38 32.59 1.08
C GLN A 423 -8.88 32.35 2.51
N GLU A 424 -10.03 31.70 2.68
CA GLU A 424 -10.53 31.34 4.00
C GLU A 424 -9.72 30.21 4.64
N CYS A 425 -9.31 29.20 3.89
CA CYS A 425 -8.38 28.16 4.35
C CYS A 425 -7.01 28.76 4.74
N LEU A 426 -6.52 29.76 3.98
CA LEU A 426 -5.23 30.42 4.20
C LEU A 426 -5.15 31.20 5.52
N ARG A 427 -6.29 31.51 6.15
CA ARG A 427 -6.34 32.11 7.49
C ARG A 427 -5.92 31.16 8.62
N GLY A 428 -5.67 29.89 8.31
CA GLY A 428 -5.20 28.89 9.25
C GLY A 428 -3.81 29.16 9.80
N GLU A 429 -3.70 29.99 10.84
CA GLU A 429 -2.41 30.43 11.44
C GLU A 429 -1.55 29.28 11.97
N ARG A 430 -2.14 28.09 12.23
CA ARG A 430 -1.47 26.95 12.88
C ARG A 430 -1.13 25.81 11.91
N VAL A 431 -1.51 25.92 10.64
CA VAL A 431 -1.24 24.87 9.65
C VAL A 431 0.27 24.82 9.38
N THR A 432 0.85 23.67 9.69
CA THR A 432 2.27 23.36 9.45
C THR A 432 2.45 22.39 8.28
N HIS A 433 1.48 21.52 8.02
CA HIS A 433 1.52 20.54 6.93
C HIS A 433 0.29 20.71 6.05
N LEU A 434 0.53 20.97 4.78
CA LEU A 434 -0.51 21.22 3.80
C LEU A 434 -0.33 20.27 2.61
N VAL A 435 -1.39 19.56 2.27
CA VAL A 435 -1.41 18.65 1.12
C VAL A 435 -2.60 19.00 0.24
N PHE A 436 -2.35 19.26 -1.04
CA PHE A 436 -3.38 19.43 -2.07
C PHE A 436 -3.33 18.28 -3.08
N GLY A 437 -4.50 17.70 -3.33
CA GLY A 437 -4.65 16.56 -4.22
C GLY A 437 -4.25 15.24 -3.55
N LYS A 438 -4.23 14.18 -4.35
CA LYS A 438 -3.93 12.84 -3.91
C LYS A 438 -2.63 12.36 -4.54
N PRO A 439 -1.71 11.79 -3.75
CA PRO A 439 -0.55 11.15 -4.32
C PRO A 439 -0.98 10.04 -5.28
N PRO A 440 -0.28 9.89 -6.39
CA PRO A 440 -0.52 8.77 -7.29
C PRO A 440 -0.39 7.47 -6.52
N PRO A 441 -1.29 6.48 -6.75
CA PRO A 441 -1.13 5.17 -6.16
C PRO A 441 0.22 4.58 -6.62
N PRO A 442 0.98 3.94 -5.71
CA PRO A 442 2.36 3.49 -5.96
C PRO A 442 2.50 2.52 -7.13
N ASP A 443 1.41 1.89 -7.57
CA ASP A 443 1.40 0.79 -8.54
C ASP A 443 0.53 1.07 -9.78
N THR A 444 0.02 2.26 -9.96
CA THR A 444 -0.72 2.56 -11.18
C THR A 444 0.20 3.13 -12.24
N TYR A 445 0.30 2.38 -13.32
CA TYR A 445 0.62 2.94 -14.62
C TYR A 445 -0.25 4.19 -14.83
N TYR A 446 0.36 5.37 -14.78
CA TYR A 446 -0.34 6.58 -15.21
C TYR A 446 -0.72 6.36 -16.67
N PRO A 447 -2.01 6.39 -17.01
CA PRO A 447 -2.35 6.47 -18.41
C PRO A 447 -1.62 7.69 -18.97
N PRO A 448 -1.00 7.56 -20.16
CA PRO A 448 -0.34 8.69 -20.78
C PRO A 448 -1.30 9.88 -20.81
N LEU A 449 -0.77 11.07 -20.51
CA LEU A 449 -1.52 12.31 -20.56
C LEU A 449 -2.25 12.39 -21.91
N VAL A 450 -3.56 12.29 -21.90
CA VAL A 450 -4.39 12.59 -23.05
C VAL A 450 -4.48 14.12 -23.11
N GLU A 451 -4.49 14.71 -24.30
CA GLU A 451 -4.60 16.19 -24.45
C GLU A 451 -5.74 16.79 -23.61
N GLN A 452 -6.82 16.03 -23.38
CA GLN A 452 -7.94 16.42 -22.52
C GLN A 452 -7.59 16.53 -21.02
N ASP A 453 -6.53 15.86 -20.56
CA ASP A 453 -6.10 15.95 -19.15
C ASP A 453 -5.26 17.20 -18.88
N LEU A 454 -4.66 17.81 -19.92
CA LEU A 454 -3.94 19.06 -19.83
C LEU A 454 -4.85 20.30 -19.70
N GLU A 455 -6.14 20.14 -20.03
CA GLU A 455 -7.15 21.21 -19.93
C GLU A 455 -7.87 21.23 -18.57
N ARG A 456 -7.55 20.29 -17.65
CA ARG A 456 -8.12 20.32 -16.30
C ARG A 456 -7.56 21.50 -15.54
N PRO A 457 -8.39 22.33 -14.89
CA PRO A 457 -7.90 23.38 -14.03
C PRO A 457 -7.09 22.79 -12.88
N ASP A 458 -6.04 23.49 -12.47
CA ASP A 458 -5.30 23.12 -11.27
C ASP A 458 -6.24 23.11 -10.06
N ILE A 459 -6.09 22.12 -9.19
CA ILE A 459 -6.86 22.02 -7.96
C ILE A 459 -6.60 23.22 -7.05
N PHE A 460 -5.40 23.81 -7.17
CA PHE A 460 -4.95 24.90 -6.33
C PHE A 460 -4.00 25.82 -7.08
N ASP A 461 -4.28 27.14 -7.05
CA ASP A 461 -3.35 28.14 -7.56
C ASP A 461 -2.24 28.40 -6.52
N LEU A 462 -1.08 27.81 -6.74
CA LEU A 462 0.06 27.92 -5.83
C LEU A 462 0.58 29.37 -5.69
N LYS A 463 0.31 30.25 -6.67
CA LYS A 463 0.68 31.67 -6.60
C LYS A 463 0.04 32.38 -5.41
N LEU A 464 -1.08 31.86 -4.89
CA LEU A 464 -1.73 32.38 -3.69
C LEU A 464 -0.88 32.20 -2.41
N LEU A 465 0.13 31.34 -2.44
CA LEU A 465 1.11 31.17 -1.34
C LEU A 465 2.25 32.18 -1.41
N SER A 466 2.34 32.98 -2.47
CA SER A 466 3.33 34.07 -2.58
C SER A 466 3.07 35.14 -1.54
N ILE A 467 4.10 35.62 -0.91
CA ILE A 467 4.02 36.68 0.09
C ILE A 467 4.25 38.02 -0.60
N GLY A 468 3.16 38.72 -0.81
CA GLY A 468 3.16 40.08 -1.37
C GLY A 468 3.11 41.12 -0.25
N SER A 469 2.72 42.36 -0.64
CA SER A 469 2.50 43.50 0.28
C SER A 469 1.21 43.36 1.13
N SER A 470 0.57 42.21 1.16
CA SER A 470 -0.64 41.96 1.99
C SER A 470 -0.30 41.93 3.46
N LEU A 471 -1.19 42.43 4.31
CA LEU A 471 -1.01 42.54 5.77
C LEU A 471 -0.94 41.19 6.49
N VAL A 472 -1.36 40.09 5.85
CA VAL A 472 -1.39 38.75 6.46
C VAL A 472 -0.72 37.77 5.51
N ALA A 473 0.35 37.12 5.97
CA ALA A 473 1.03 36.08 5.20
C ALA A 473 0.19 34.80 5.19
N PRO A 474 -0.01 34.16 4.03
CA PRO A 474 -0.72 32.89 3.93
C PRO A 474 0.09 31.76 4.62
N PHE A 475 -0.54 31.02 5.50
CA PHE A 475 0.07 29.92 6.29
C PHE A 475 1.45 30.29 6.86
N PRO A 476 1.50 31.17 7.88
CA PRO A 476 2.78 31.70 8.37
C PRO A 476 3.66 30.64 9.05
N ARG A 477 3.10 29.48 9.44
CA ARG A 477 3.81 28.37 10.09
C ARG A 477 4.02 27.15 9.19
N LEU A 478 3.83 27.30 7.87
CA LEU A 478 3.94 26.18 6.93
C LEU A 478 5.37 25.66 6.88
N ASP A 479 5.54 24.39 7.29
CA ASP A 479 6.77 23.63 7.32
C ASP A 479 6.87 22.65 6.14
N SER A 480 5.73 22.04 5.79
CA SER A 480 5.63 21.01 4.74
C SER A 480 4.48 21.32 3.77
N LEU A 481 4.79 21.31 2.49
CA LEU A 481 3.83 21.49 1.39
C LEU A 481 3.96 20.36 0.39
N GLU A 482 2.85 19.65 0.14
CA GLU A 482 2.74 18.65 -0.91
C GLU A 482 1.59 19.03 -1.86
N VAL A 483 1.85 19.09 -3.15
CA VAL A 483 0.82 19.40 -4.16
C VAL A 483 0.89 18.38 -5.29
N TYR A 484 -0.25 17.81 -5.61
CA TYR A 484 -0.38 16.79 -6.63
C TYR A 484 -1.28 17.27 -7.78
N ASN A 485 -0.95 16.85 -9.02
CA ASN A 485 -1.73 17.12 -10.23
C ASN A 485 -1.79 18.60 -10.63
N LEU A 486 -0.66 19.31 -10.61
CA LEU A 486 -0.53 20.66 -11.16
C LEU A 486 -0.21 20.59 -12.66
N ALA A 487 -1.01 21.26 -13.48
CA ALA A 487 -0.83 21.32 -14.94
C ALA A 487 -0.42 22.73 -15.43
N SER A 488 -1.02 23.79 -14.88
CA SER A 488 -0.89 25.15 -15.42
C SER A 488 0.30 25.94 -14.84
N LEU A 489 0.74 25.59 -13.62
CA LEU A 489 1.86 26.30 -12.98
C LEU A 489 3.18 26.04 -13.70
N THR A 490 3.91 27.09 -14.08
CA THR A 490 5.25 26.96 -14.67
C THR A 490 6.32 26.75 -13.60
N ASP A 491 7.51 26.25 -14.01
CA ASP A 491 8.64 26.08 -13.07
C ASP A 491 9.17 27.46 -12.61
N GLU A 492 9.03 28.50 -13.44
CA GLU A 492 9.40 29.88 -13.07
C GLU A 492 8.44 30.46 -12.04
N ASP A 493 7.13 30.27 -12.22
CA ASP A 493 6.13 30.68 -11.23
C ASP A 493 6.37 30.00 -9.87
N LEU A 494 6.72 28.72 -9.88
CA LEU A 494 7.06 27.99 -8.64
C LEU A 494 8.31 28.60 -7.99
N LEU A 495 9.33 28.91 -8.77
CA LEU A 495 10.55 29.53 -8.27
C LEU A 495 10.24 30.88 -7.61
N ASP A 496 9.38 31.71 -8.22
CA ASP A 496 8.96 33.00 -7.66
C ASP A 496 8.24 32.84 -6.31
N VAL A 497 7.35 31.84 -6.19
CA VAL A 497 6.69 31.50 -4.92
C VAL A 497 7.71 31.13 -3.85
N ILE A 498 8.68 30.28 -4.18
CA ILE A 498 9.73 29.84 -3.25
C ILE A 498 10.59 31.04 -2.82
N ILE A 499 11.01 31.88 -3.76
CA ILE A 499 11.82 33.08 -3.48
C ILE A 499 11.05 34.03 -2.55
N SER A 500 9.75 34.25 -2.79
CA SER A 500 8.95 35.14 -1.96
C SER A 500 8.88 34.64 -0.51
N ARG A 501 8.72 33.32 -0.30
CA ARG A 501 8.70 32.71 1.03
C ARG A 501 10.06 32.72 1.71
N ILE A 502 11.14 32.40 1.01
CA ILE A 502 12.51 32.50 1.57
C ILE A 502 12.81 33.94 2.02
N ASN A 503 12.42 34.94 1.24
CA ASN A 503 12.61 36.34 1.58
C ASN A 503 11.79 36.76 2.81
N ALA A 504 10.57 36.26 2.95
CA ALA A 504 9.74 36.54 4.13
C ALA A 504 10.27 35.81 5.38
N PHE A 505 10.79 34.59 5.24
CA PHE A 505 11.50 33.89 6.31
C PHE A 505 12.72 34.70 6.81
N LYS A 506 13.54 35.24 5.89
CA LYS A 506 14.68 36.12 6.25
C LYS A 506 14.28 37.39 7.01
N ARG A 507 12.99 37.79 6.91
CA ARG A 507 12.43 38.95 7.64
C ARG A 507 11.72 38.54 8.95
N ASP A 508 11.80 37.27 9.35
CA ASP A 508 11.08 36.69 10.52
C ASP A 508 9.54 36.82 10.44
N GLU A 509 8.97 36.93 9.23
CA GLU A 509 7.54 37.05 9.01
C GLU A 509 6.82 35.70 9.04
N ILE A 510 7.53 34.62 8.66
CA ILE A 510 6.99 33.26 8.54
C ILE A 510 8.03 32.20 8.95
N ALA A 511 7.55 30.96 9.19
CA ALA A 511 8.41 29.80 9.42
C ALA A 511 9.12 29.36 8.12
N ALA A 512 10.24 28.64 8.27
CA ALA A 512 10.93 28.00 7.16
C ALA A 512 10.05 26.90 6.55
N LEU A 513 10.05 26.80 5.22
CA LEU A 513 9.47 25.67 4.49
C LEU A 513 10.56 24.62 4.31
N ASN A 514 10.47 23.50 5.06
CA ASN A 514 11.50 22.47 5.08
C ASN A 514 11.24 21.34 4.06
N LEU A 515 9.97 21.06 3.73
CA LEU A 515 9.60 20.08 2.72
C LEU A 515 8.70 20.71 1.65
N LEU A 516 9.12 20.61 0.40
CA LEU A 516 8.31 20.98 -0.75
C LEU A 516 8.28 19.82 -1.74
N LYS A 517 7.11 19.19 -1.89
CA LYS A 517 6.89 18.08 -2.80
C LYS A 517 5.80 18.43 -3.80
N ILE A 518 6.14 18.41 -5.08
CA ILE A 518 5.19 18.77 -6.15
C ILE A 518 5.22 17.72 -7.24
N TYR A 519 4.04 17.26 -7.61
CA TYR A 519 3.82 16.37 -8.74
C TYR A 519 3.11 17.15 -9.86
N PHE A 520 3.86 17.43 -10.93
CA PHE A 520 3.33 18.12 -12.11
C PHE A 520 2.70 17.13 -13.09
N HIS A 521 1.51 17.47 -13.55
CA HIS A 521 0.82 16.75 -14.63
C HIS A 521 1.23 17.32 -16.01
N ARG A 522 2.48 17.70 -16.16
CA ARG A 522 3.13 18.21 -17.37
C ARG A 522 4.61 17.83 -17.39
N PRO A 523 5.31 17.93 -18.54
CA PRO A 523 6.75 17.78 -18.58
C PRO A 523 7.48 18.93 -17.88
N MET A 524 8.72 18.67 -17.48
CA MET A 524 9.63 19.71 -16.96
C MET A 524 9.90 20.76 -18.04
N GLN A 525 9.77 22.04 -17.69
CA GLN A 525 10.07 23.19 -18.56
C GLN A 525 11.45 23.76 -18.24
N LYS A 526 11.80 23.83 -16.95
CA LYS A 526 13.06 24.38 -16.46
C LYS A 526 13.50 23.62 -15.19
N ASP A 527 14.78 23.27 -15.10
CA ASP A 527 15.33 22.75 -13.86
C ASP A 527 15.65 23.90 -12.89
N ILE A 528 14.87 24.00 -11.83
CA ILE A 528 15.02 25.02 -10.78
C ILE A 528 15.72 24.48 -9.52
N THR A 529 16.04 23.18 -9.48
CA THR A 529 16.52 22.48 -8.28
C THR A 529 17.82 23.08 -7.73
N GLY A 530 18.76 23.40 -8.63
CA GLY A 530 20.05 23.99 -8.25
C GLY A 530 19.90 25.39 -7.69
N GLU A 531 19.02 26.22 -8.27
CA GLU A 531 18.78 27.59 -7.84
C GLU A 531 18.07 27.64 -6.49
N VAL A 532 17.04 26.81 -6.29
CA VAL A 532 16.33 26.68 -5.01
C VAL A 532 17.29 26.21 -3.90
N SER A 533 18.11 25.17 -4.17
CA SER A 533 19.09 24.68 -3.20
C SER A 533 20.10 25.74 -2.76
N ARG A 534 20.56 26.58 -3.70
CA ARG A 534 21.45 27.70 -3.42
C ARG A 534 20.79 28.74 -2.51
N LEU A 535 19.57 29.17 -2.88
CA LEU A 535 18.82 30.20 -2.15
C LEU A 535 18.41 29.74 -0.74
N ALA A 536 18.01 28.47 -0.59
CA ALA A 536 17.70 27.87 0.72
C ALA A 536 18.92 27.84 1.61
N LYS A 537 20.07 27.40 1.09
CA LYS A 537 21.34 27.37 1.83
C LYS A 537 21.80 28.78 2.25
N GLU A 538 21.68 29.78 1.38
CA GLU A 538 21.99 31.19 1.69
C GLU A 538 21.07 31.77 2.78
N ALA A 539 19.86 31.21 2.91
CA ALA A 539 18.89 31.57 3.94
C ALA A 539 19.03 30.75 5.24
N GLY A 540 19.90 29.73 5.27
CA GLY A 540 20.06 28.84 6.42
C GLY A 540 18.89 27.84 6.59
N VAL A 541 18.17 27.52 5.50
CA VAL A 541 17.04 26.58 5.48
C VAL A 541 17.49 25.27 4.86
N GLU A 542 17.25 24.14 5.55
CA GLU A 542 17.43 22.79 5.01
C GLU A 542 16.15 22.35 4.28
N MET A 543 15.93 22.91 3.07
CA MET A 543 14.75 22.58 2.28
C MET A 543 14.97 21.28 1.49
N GLN A 544 14.11 20.29 1.73
CA GLN A 544 13.97 19.11 0.88
C GLN A 544 13.01 19.43 -0.27
N LEU A 545 13.53 19.43 -1.50
CA LEU A 545 12.75 19.66 -2.72
C LEU A 545 12.58 18.36 -3.49
N ASP A 546 11.34 17.92 -3.69
CA ASP A 546 10.96 16.74 -4.46
C ASP A 546 10.00 17.15 -5.59
N LEU A 547 10.51 17.29 -6.81
CA LEU A 547 9.75 17.66 -7.99
C LEU A 547 9.63 16.46 -8.93
N ALA A 548 8.41 16.00 -9.13
CA ALA A 548 8.10 14.92 -10.07
C ALA A 548 7.26 15.46 -11.24
N TYR A 549 7.56 15.00 -12.45
CA TYR A 549 6.91 15.43 -13.67
C TYR A 549 6.33 14.24 -14.41
N ALA A 550 5.13 14.40 -14.97
CA ALA A 550 4.56 13.38 -15.83
C ALA A 550 5.42 13.22 -17.10
N PRO A 551 5.78 12.01 -17.49
CA PRO A 551 6.52 11.79 -18.72
C PRO A 551 5.68 12.21 -19.93
N LEU A 552 6.32 12.89 -20.91
CA LEU A 552 5.73 13.03 -22.24
C LEU A 552 5.54 11.65 -22.83
N CYS A 553 4.31 11.21 -22.95
CA CYS A 553 4.04 10.00 -23.72
C CYS A 553 4.14 10.33 -25.20
N PRO A 554 4.95 9.61 -26.01
CA PRO A 554 4.88 9.70 -27.45
C PRO A 554 3.44 9.36 -27.87
N ARG A 555 2.87 10.11 -28.81
CA ARG A 555 1.49 10.01 -29.33
C ARG A 555 1.11 8.62 -29.88
N PHE A 556 2.04 7.69 -29.91
CA PHE A 556 1.82 6.32 -30.35
C PHE A 556 2.37 5.36 -29.28
N PHE A 557 1.49 4.52 -28.75
CA PHE A 557 1.92 3.27 -28.14
C PHE A 557 2.79 2.56 -29.17
N ASP A 558 4.08 2.43 -28.91
CA ASP A 558 4.93 1.58 -29.73
C ASP A 558 4.57 0.12 -29.42
N LEU A 559 3.53 -0.36 -30.14
CA LEU A 559 3.07 -1.75 -30.11
C LEU A 559 4.18 -2.74 -30.49
N LEU A 560 5.29 -2.23 -31.04
CA LEU A 560 6.47 -3.01 -31.43
C LEU A 560 7.56 -3.01 -30.35
N SER A 561 7.36 -2.28 -29.25
CA SER A 561 8.30 -2.32 -28.13
C SER A 561 8.35 -3.74 -27.55
N PRO A 562 9.53 -4.35 -27.41
CA PRO A 562 9.66 -5.66 -26.76
C PRO A 562 9.25 -5.66 -25.29
N SER A 563 9.06 -4.48 -24.68
CA SER A 563 8.54 -4.30 -23.30
C SER A 563 7.04 -4.02 -23.26
N PHE A 564 6.34 -4.02 -24.42
CA PHE A 564 4.89 -3.81 -24.45
C PHE A 564 4.16 -4.90 -23.67
N GLY A 565 3.34 -4.53 -22.69
CA GLY A 565 2.61 -5.46 -21.83
C GLY A 565 3.38 -5.95 -20.60
N LEU A 566 4.66 -5.59 -20.44
CA LEU A 566 5.38 -5.79 -19.20
C LEU A 566 5.08 -4.59 -18.27
N THR A 567 4.32 -4.83 -17.22
CA THR A 567 4.26 -3.88 -16.11
C THR A 567 5.56 -3.99 -15.30
N LEU A 568 6.09 -2.87 -14.82
CA LEU A 568 7.31 -2.86 -13.97
C LEU A 568 7.18 -3.76 -12.73
N ASN A 569 5.99 -4.23 -12.42
CA ASN A 569 5.67 -5.07 -11.26
C ASN A 569 5.55 -6.58 -11.58
N ASP A 570 5.50 -7.00 -12.85
CA ASP A 570 5.41 -8.43 -13.19
C ASP A 570 6.65 -9.23 -12.76
N SER A 571 7.78 -8.56 -12.50
CA SER A 571 9.00 -9.19 -12.02
C SER A 571 9.06 -9.38 -10.48
N ILE A 572 8.21 -8.69 -9.72
CA ILE A 572 8.25 -8.72 -8.24
C ILE A 572 7.07 -9.49 -7.64
N TRP A 573 5.92 -9.56 -8.33
CA TRP A 573 4.68 -10.14 -7.79
C TRP A 573 4.28 -11.50 -8.36
N SER A 574 4.90 -11.95 -9.46
CA SER A 574 4.60 -13.27 -10.05
C SER A 574 5.09 -14.46 -9.21
N SER A 575 5.92 -14.23 -8.21
CA SER A 575 6.41 -15.28 -7.29
C SER A 575 5.57 -15.44 -6.01
N GLU A 576 4.62 -14.55 -5.70
CA GLU A 576 3.85 -14.60 -4.45
C GLU A 576 2.37 -15.04 -4.60
N ILE A 577 1.87 -15.27 -5.81
CA ILE A 577 0.48 -15.72 -6.04
C ILE A 577 0.43 -17.16 -6.58
N ILE A 578 1.42 -17.98 -6.30
CA ILE A 578 1.29 -19.42 -6.52
C ILE A 578 1.53 -20.09 -5.18
N PHE A 579 0.42 -20.28 -4.45
CA PHE A 579 0.10 -21.50 -3.65
C PHE A 579 -1.09 -21.23 -2.72
#